data_ea652a0834057c941316c9b80d1ddb0a
#
_entry.id   ea652a0834057c941316c9b80d1ddb0a
#
_cell.length_a   1.000
_cell.length_b   1.000
_cell.length_c   1.000
_cell.angle_alpha   90.00
_cell.angle_beta   90.00
_cell.angle_gamma   90.00
#
_symmetry.space_group_name_H-M   'P 1'
#
loop_
_entity.id
_entity.type
_entity.pdbx_description
1 polymer ?
#
loop_
_entity_poly.entity_id
_entity_poly.type
_entity_poly.pdbx_seq_one_letter_code
_entity_poly.pdbx_strand_id
1 'polypeptide(L)'
;NAFTLQPSAGSQGEFVGLLLMREYHKIKGNKKKTILIPESAHGTNPASVILAGYEPIELATNKRGRVDIDDLKSKINNDVAGMMLTQPNTLGLFEDEILIISDLIHQVDGLMYMDGANLNALIGLVKPADMGFDITHINLHKTFSTPHGGGGPGSGPIGVVDKLKDMLPYPLVR
;
A
#
# COMPACT_ATOMS: atom_id res chain seq x y z
N ASN A 1 6.96 -12.35 8.64
CA ASN A 1 6.85 -10.92 8.51
C ASN A 1 8.23 -10.28 8.71
N ALA A 2 8.61 -9.39 7.82
CA ALA A 2 9.91 -8.72 7.83
C ALA A 2 9.74 -7.21 7.63
N PHE A 3 10.77 -6.45 8.02
CA PHE A 3 10.80 -4.99 7.92
C PHE A 3 12.12 -4.51 7.34
N THR A 4 12.06 -3.36 6.63
CA THR A 4 13.23 -2.55 6.32
C THR A 4 13.03 -1.12 6.80
N LEU A 5 14.10 -0.52 7.33
CA LEU A 5 14.14 0.87 7.80
C LEU A 5 14.80 1.80 6.78
N GLN A 6 15.16 1.31 5.60
CA GLN A 6 15.93 2.07 4.61
C GLN A 6 15.18 3.28 4.03
N PRO A 7 13.84 3.23 3.75
CA PRO A 7 13.15 4.39 3.22
C PRO A 7 13.16 5.56 4.21
N SER A 8 13.68 6.71 3.79
CA SER A 8 13.85 7.89 4.63
C SER A 8 12.64 8.84 4.63
N ALA A 9 11.58 8.50 3.88
CA ALA A 9 10.34 9.26 3.82
C ALA A 9 9.15 8.34 3.47
N GLY A 10 7.92 8.78 3.74
CA GLY A 10 6.71 8.04 3.36
C GLY A 10 6.64 7.76 1.87
N SER A 11 6.88 8.75 1.02
CA SER A 11 6.90 8.58 -0.44
C SER A 11 7.97 7.60 -0.94
N GLN A 12 9.12 7.52 -0.26
CA GLN A 12 10.12 6.49 -0.55
C GLN A 12 9.65 5.10 -0.12
N GLY A 13 8.90 5.01 1.00
CA GLY A 13 8.22 3.79 1.41
C GLY A 13 7.21 3.33 0.35
N GLU A 14 6.39 4.26 -0.16
CA GLU A 14 5.46 3.97 -1.26
C GLU A 14 6.20 3.40 -2.47
N PHE A 15 7.25 4.07 -2.92
CA PHE A 15 8.04 3.65 -4.08
C PHE A 15 8.68 2.26 -3.86
N VAL A 16 9.32 2.03 -2.71
CA VAL A 16 9.93 0.71 -2.39
C VAL A 16 8.86 -0.38 -2.37
N GLY A 17 7.69 -0.13 -1.77
CA GLY A 17 6.60 -1.10 -1.75
C GLY A 17 6.11 -1.49 -3.15
N LEU A 18 6.00 -0.52 -4.05
CA LEU A 18 5.64 -0.77 -5.44
C LEU A 18 6.75 -1.51 -6.23
N LEU A 19 8.02 -1.25 -5.92
CA LEU A 19 9.13 -2.03 -6.48
C LEU A 19 9.10 -3.48 -5.99
N LEU A 20 8.71 -3.74 -4.74
CA LEU A 20 8.51 -5.09 -4.22
C LEU A 20 7.38 -5.82 -4.96
N MET A 21 6.24 -5.13 -5.22
CA MET A 21 5.18 -5.69 -6.06
C MET A 21 5.71 -6.06 -7.45
N ARG A 22 6.50 -5.16 -8.05
CA ARG A 22 7.06 -5.37 -9.38
C ARG A 22 8.00 -6.57 -9.43
N GLU A 23 8.87 -6.71 -8.45
CA GLU A 23 9.77 -7.85 -8.36
C GLU A 23 9.02 -9.16 -8.10
N TYR A 24 8.01 -9.15 -7.23
CA TYR A 24 7.13 -10.30 -7.00
C TYR A 24 6.51 -10.82 -8.31
N HIS A 25 5.88 -9.93 -9.09
CA HIS A 25 5.26 -10.31 -10.35
C HIS A 25 6.28 -10.73 -11.40
N LYS A 26 7.45 -10.10 -11.44
CA LYS A 26 8.55 -10.46 -12.34
C LYS A 26 9.06 -11.87 -12.06
N ILE A 27 9.30 -12.23 -10.78
CA ILE A 27 9.74 -13.57 -10.37
C ILE A 27 8.70 -14.63 -10.75
N LYS A 28 7.40 -14.30 -10.63
CA LYS A 28 6.30 -15.18 -11.03
C LYS A 28 6.07 -15.25 -12.54
N GLY A 29 6.76 -14.42 -13.34
CA GLY A 29 6.53 -14.33 -14.79
C GLY A 29 5.24 -13.61 -15.18
N ASN A 30 4.59 -12.91 -14.25
CA ASN A 30 3.37 -12.16 -14.48
C ASN A 30 3.67 -10.82 -15.16
N LYS A 31 2.92 -10.49 -16.21
CA LYS A 31 3.04 -9.21 -16.95
C LYS A 31 1.98 -8.21 -16.52
N LYS A 32 1.88 -7.97 -15.23
CA LYS A 32 0.90 -7.03 -14.66
C LYS A 32 1.35 -5.58 -14.84
N LYS A 33 0.38 -4.66 -15.08
CA LYS A 33 0.67 -3.29 -15.50
C LYS A 33 -0.01 -2.22 -14.67
N THR A 34 -1.10 -2.56 -13.97
CA THR A 34 -1.96 -1.57 -13.33
C THR A 34 -2.00 -1.71 -11.81
N ILE A 35 -2.14 -0.59 -11.12
CA ILE A 35 -2.40 -0.51 -9.68
C ILE A 35 -3.73 0.23 -9.49
N LEU A 36 -4.64 -0.38 -8.75
CA LEU A 36 -5.90 0.25 -8.38
C LEU A 36 -5.68 1.22 -7.19
N ILE A 37 -6.26 2.42 -7.28
CA ILE A 37 -6.12 3.46 -6.27
C ILE A 37 -7.49 4.14 -6.07
N PRO A 38 -8.01 4.25 -4.84
CA PRO A 38 -9.23 5.03 -4.59
C PRO A 38 -9.05 6.51 -4.95
N GLU A 39 -10.08 7.16 -5.48
CA GLU A 39 -10.09 8.62 -5.75
C GLU A 39 -9.80 9.46 -4.51
N SER A 40 -10.09 8.92 -3.31
CA SER A 40 -9.79 9.55 -2.02
C SER A 40 -8.32 9.40 -1.60
N ALA A 41 -7.47 8.76 -2.39
CA ALA A 41 -6.06 8.54 -2.03
C ALA A 41 -5.26 9.85 -1.99
N HIS A 42 -4.16 9.85 -1.23
CA HIS A 42 -3.22 10.96 -1.23
C HIS A 42 -2.56 11.10 -2.61
N GLY A 43 -2.32 12.34 -3.06
CA GLY A 43 -1.76 12.62 -4.39
C GLY A 43 -0.38 12.01 -4.67
N THR A 44 0.39 11.63 -3.64
CA THR A 44 1.66 10.91 -3.81
C THR A 44 1.46 9.45 -4.26
N ASN A 45 0.31 8.84 -3.97
CA ASN A 45 0.08 7.44 -4.33
C ASN A 45 0.09 7.24 -5.86
N PRO A 46 -0.71 7.94 -6.69
CA PRO A 46 -0.61 7.81 -8.14
C PRO A 46 0.77 8.21 -8.69
N ALA A 47 1.42 9.22 -8.11
CA ALA A 47 2.76 9.63 -8.52
C ALA A 47 3.79 8.52 -8.29
N SER A 48 3.76 7.85 -7.13
CA SER A 48 4.62 6.72 -6.80
C SER A 48 4.36 5.53 -7.74
N VAL A 49 3.10 5.27 -8.09
CA VAL A 49 2.71 4.21 -9.04
C VAL A 49 3.34 4.45 -10.41
N ILE A 50 3.23 5.67 -10.95
CA ILE A 50 3.84 6.03 -12.23
C ILE A 50 5.36 5.90 -12.17
N LEU A 51 5.99 6.40 -11.09
CA LEU A 51 7.43 6.31 -10.88
C LEU A 51 7.92 4.85 -10.84
N ALA A 52 7.14 3.94 -10.28
CA ALA A 52 7.44 2.51 -10.26
C ALA A 52 7.20 1.80 -11.60
N GLY A 53 6.69 2.50 -12.62
CA GLY A 53 6.45 1.97 -13.96
C GLY A 53 5.13 1.22 -14.10
N TYR A 54 4.16 1.49 -13.23
CA TYR A 54 2.79 1.02 -13.32
C TYR A 54 1.85 2.14 -13.81
N GLU A 55 0.67 1.75 -14.26
CA GLU A 55 -0.43 2.64 -14.62
C GLU A 55 -1.44 2.69 -13.46
N PRO A 56 -1.73 3.88 -12.89
CA PRO A 56 -2.74 4.02 -11.85
C PRO A 56 -4.14 3.97 -12.48
N ILE A 57 -5.02 3.16 -11.93
CA ILE A 57 -6.45 3.10 -12.26
C ILE A 57 -7.24 3.57 -11.03
N GLU A 58 -7.95 4.67 -11.19
CA GLU A 58 -8.75 5.25 -10.12
C GLU A 58 -10.02 4.44 -9.86
N LEU A 59 -10.36 4.23 -8.59
CA LEU A 59 -11.61 3.63 -8.13
C LEU A 59 -12.53 4.70 -7.56
N ALA A 60 -13.80 4.63 -7.93
CA ALA A 60 -14.82 5.51 -7.40
C ALA A 60 -15.07 5.29 -5.91
N THR A 61 -15.54 6.33 -5.26
CA THR A 61 -15.99 6.31 -3.86
C THR A 61 -17.52 6.16 -3.81
N ASN A 62 -18.01 5.28 -2.95
CA ASN A 62 -19.43 5.13 -2.72
C ASN A 62 -20.00 6.31 -1.88
N LYS A 63 -21.33 6.36 -1.71
CA LYS A 63 -22.02 7.42 -0.96
C LYS A 63 -21.62 7.51 0.53
N ARG A 64 -20.93 6.49 1.06
CA ARG A 64 -20.41 6.46 2.44
C ARG A 64 -18.96 6.93 2.53
N GLY A 65 -18.36 7.40 1.45
CA GLY A 65 -16.97 7.86 1.39
C GLY A 65 -15.92 6.74 1.43
N ARG A 66 -16.29 5.53 1.00
CA ARG A 66 -15.43 4.34 0.95
C ARG A 66 -15.33 3.83 -0.48
N VAL A 67 -14.43 2.88 -0.74
CA VAL A 67 -14.29 2.25 -2.05
C VAL A 67 -15.63 1.69 -2.51
N ASP A 68 -15.97 1.98 -3.76
CA ASP A 68 -17.15 1.38 -4.41
C ASP A 68 -16.80 -0.04 -4.87
N ILE A 69 -17.43 -1.04 -4.26
CA ILE A 69 -17.14 -2.46 -4.54
C ILE A 69 -17.58 -2.86 -5.96
N ASP A 70 -18.64 -2.26 -6.49
CA ASP A 70 -19.10 -2.59 -7.84
C ASP A 70 -18.16 -1.99 -8.89
N ASP A 71 -17.67 -0.78 -8.66
CA ASP A 71 -16.63 -0.17 -9.49
C ASP A 71 -15.32 -0.99 -9.42
N LEU A 72 -14.90 -1.41 -8.22
CA LEU A 72 -13.76 -2.30 -8.03
C LEU A 72 -13.89 -3.58 -8.86
N LYS A 73 -15.02 -4.28 -8.75
CA LYS A 73 -15.30 -5.51 -9.52
C LYS A 73 -15.26 -5.28 -11.03
N SER A 74 -15.71 -4.12 -11.48
CA SER A 74 -15.70 -3.78 -12.91
C SER A 74 -14.29 -3.56 -13.49
N LYS A 75 -13.33 -3.16 -12.63
CA LYS A 75 -11.95 -2.81 -13.02
C LYS A 75 -10.93 -3.91 -12.74
N ILE A 76 -11.27 -4.89 -11.89
CA ILE A 76 -10.40 -6.03 -11.63
C ILE A 76 -10.25 -6.91 -12.88
N ASN A 77 -9.00 -7.19 -13.25
CA ASN A 77 -8.63 -8.09 -14.34
C ASN A 77 -7.21 -8.63 -14.14
N ASN A 78 -6.72 -9.45 -15.06
CA ASN A 78 -5.41 -10.08 -14.95
C ASN A 78 -4.22 -9.12 -15.06
N ASP A 79 -4.41 -7.88 -15.52
CA ASP A 79 -3.35 -6.88 -15.61
C ASP A 79 -3.14 -6.15 -14.26
N VAL A 80 -4.04 -6.33 -13.29
CA VAL A 80 -3.95 -5.70 -11.97
C VAL A 80 -2.83 -6.35 -11.16
N ALA A 81 -1.78 -5.56 -10.88
CA ALA A 81 -0.66 -5.97 -10.04
C ALA A 81 -0.99 -5.89 -8.54
N GLY A 82 -1.88 -4.99 -8.18
CA GLY A 82 -2.32 -4.80 -6.80
C GLY A 82 -3.17 -3.57 -6.62
N MET A 83 -3.46 -3.28 -5.37
CA MET A 83 -4.19 -2.09 -4.94
C MET A 83 -3.42 -1.35 -3.87
N MET A 84 -3.39 -0.03 -3.95
CA MET A 84 -2.81 0.85 -2.95
C MET A 84 -3.93 1.59 -2.22
N LEU A 85 -4.01 1.41 -0.91
CA LEU A 85 -5.09 1.90 -0.07
C LEU A 85 -4.55 2.51 1.22
N THR A 86 -5.04 3.69 1.57
CA THR A 86 -4.79 4.29 2.90
C THR A 86 -5.84 3.77 3.87
N GLN A 87 -5.42 3.30 5.05
CA GLN A 87 -6.34 2.76 6.06
C GLN A 87 -6.03 3.31 7.46
N PRO A 88 -6.96 4.00 8.12
CA PRO A 88 -8.21 4.58 7.58
C PRO A 88 -7.95 5.53 6.41
N ASN A 89 -8.94 5.75 5.55
CA ASN A 89 -8.75 6.55 4.34
C ASN A 89 -8.51 8.05 4.65
N THR A 90 -8.23 8.86 3.63
CA THR A 90 -7.92 10.29 3.80
C THR A 90 -9.09 11.13 4.33
N LEU A 91 -10.32 10.60 4.29
CA LEU A 91 -11.49 11.20 4.92
C LEU A 91 -11.64 10.82 6.40
N GLY A 92 -10.74 9.99 6.94
CA GLY A 92 -10.78 9.48 8.31
C GLY A 92 -11.74 8.31 8.51
N LEU A 93 -12.20 7.67 7.44
CA LEU A 93 -13.14 6.57 7.48
C LEU A 93 -12.41 5.22 7.38
N PHE A 94 -12.81 4.26 8.21
CA PHE A 94 -12.33 2.89 8.10
C PHE A 94 -13.04 2.18 6.93
N GLU A 95 -12.26 1.53 6.04
CA GLU A 95 -12.80 0.70 4.97
C GLU A 95 -13.36 -0.60 5.58
N ASP A 96 -14.65 -0.61 5.87
CA ASP A 96 -15.32 -1.71 6.58
C ASP A 96 -15.47 -2.98 5.71
N GLU A 97 -15.33 -2.86 4.39
CA GLU A 97 -15.31 -3.98 3.44
C GLU A 97 -13.89 -4.41 3.04
N ILE A 98 -12.87 -4.05 3.84
CA ILE A 98 -11.45 -4.29 3.50
C ILE A 98 -11.14 -5.77 3.22
N LEU A 99 -11.79 -6.71 3.89
CA LEU A 99 -11.58 -8.14 3.64
C LEU A 99 -12.13 -8.56 2.27
N ILE A 100 -13.27 -8.00 1.86
CA ILE A 100 -13.83 -8.25 0.52
C ILE A 100 -12.89 -7.66 -0.54
N ILE A 101 -12.39 -6.45 -0.32
CA ILE A 101 -11.44 -5.78 -1.21
C ILE A 101 -10.17 -6.63 -1.36
N SER A 102 -9.58 -7.06 -0.25
CA SER A 102 -8.34 -7.83 -0.28
C SER A 102 -8.53 -9.19 -0.97
N ASP A 103 -9.64 -9.88 -0.71
CA ASP A 103 -9.95 -11.15 -1.37
C ASP A 103 -10.08 -11.00 -2.88
N LEU A 104 -10.77 -9.96 -3.35
CA LEU A 104 -10.92 -9.68 -4.77
C LEU A 104 -9.57 -9.42 -5.46
N ILE A 105 -8.69 -8.66 -4.82
CA ILE A 105 -7.34 -8.39 -5.35
C ILE A 105 -6.48 -9.67 -5.36
N HIS A 106 -6.54 -10.46 -4.30
CA HIS A 106 -5.77 -11.71 -4.22
C HIS A 106 -6.26 -12.77 -5.22
N GLN A 107 -7.56 -12.80 -5.57
CA GLN A 107 -8.10 -13.71 -6.58
C GLN A 107 -7.44 -13.55 -7.96
N VAL A 108 -6.98 -12.37 -8.29
CA VAL A 108 -6.22 -12.11 -9.52
C VAL A 108 -4.70 -12.13 -9.30
N ASP A 109 -4.21 -12.71 -8.19
CA ASP A 109 -2.79 -12.70 -7.81
C ASP A 109 -2.22 -11.27 -7.71
N GLY A 110 -3.04 -10.32 -7.31
CA GLY A 110 -2.63 -8.96 -6.97
C GLY A 110 -2.12 -8.88 -5.53
N LEU A 111 -1.41 -7.81 -5.18
CA LEU A 111 -0.93 -7.54 -3.82
C LEU A 111 -1.66 -6.33 -3.23
N MET A 112 -1.97 -6.41 -1.94
CA MET A 112 -2.54 -5.30 -1.19
C MET A 112 -1.42 -4.47 -0.53
N TYR A 113 -1.39 -3.18 -0.84
CA TYR A 113 -0.48 -2.22 -0.21
C TYR A 113 -1.25 -1.26 0.69
N MET A 114 -0.84 -1.16 1.95
CA MET A 114 -1.37 -0.18 2.89
C MET A 114 -0.46 1.05 2.96
N ASP A 115 -1.00 2.19 2.61
CA ASP A 115 -0.45 3.47 3.03
C ASP A 115 -0.76 3.65 4.52
N GLY A 116 0.28 3.55 5.34
CA GLY A 116 0.19 3.61 6.80
C GLY A 116 0.28 5.03 7.37
N ALA A 117 -0.01 6.07 6.57
CA ALA A 117 -0.01 7.45 7.06
C ALA A 117 -0.96 7.68 8.23
N ASN A 118 -2.06 6.93 8.29
CA ASN A 118 -3.08 7.02 9.33
C ASN A 118 -3.03 5.86 10.34
N LEU A 119 -1.94 5.10 10.39
CA LEU A 119 -1.77 3.91 11.24
C LEU A 119 -1.98 4.21 12.74
N ASN A 120 -1.75 5.43 13.19
CA ASN A 120 -1.98 5.85 14.57
C ASN A 120 -3.42 5.55 15.07
N ALA A 121 -4.41 5.55 14.18
CA ALA A 121 -5.79 5.19 14.51
C ALA A 121 -6.00 3.68 14.72
N LEU A 122 -5.06 2.83 14.31
CA LEU A 122 -5.19 1.37 14.29
C LEU A 122 -4.31 0.67 15.34
N ILE A 123 -3.34 1.38 15.95
CA ILE A 123 -2.39 0.78 16.88
C ILE A 123 -3.13 0.15 18.07
N GLY A 124 -2.82 -1.13 18.33
CA GLY A 124 -3.44 -1.89 19.41
C GLY A 124 -4.85 -2.40 19.11
N LEU A 125 -5.45 -2.04 17.97
CA LEU A 125 -6.79 -2.45 17.57
C LEU A 125 -6.78 -3.55 16.49
N VAL A 126 -5.98 -3.36 15.43
CA VAL A 126 -5.92 -4.30 14.31
C VAL A 126 -4.53 -4.29 13.68
N LYS A 127 -4.12 -5.44 13.12
CA LYS A 127 -2.86 -5.56 12.37
C LYS A 127 -3.13 -5.44 10.87
N PRO A 128 -2.29 -4.75 10.09
CA PRO A 128 -2.46 -4.67 8.65
C PRO A 128 -2.63 -6.03 7.95
N ALA A 129 -1.86 -7.04 8.36
CA ALA A 129 -1.96 -8.39 7.79
C ALA A 129 -3.32 -9.06 8.05
N ASP A 130 -3.98 -8.77 9.18
CA ASP A 130 -5.31 -9.32 9.50
C ASP A 130 -6.42 -8.71 8.62
N MET A 131 -6.10 -7.57 7.97
CA MET A 131 -6.96 -6.92 6.96
C MET A 131 -6.62 -7.34 5.51
N GLY A 132 -5.68 -8.28 5.34
CA GLY A 132 -5.26 -8.77 4.03
C GLY A 132 -4.16 -7.94 3.34
N PHE A 133 -3.53 -6.98 4.02
CA PHE A 133 -2.42 -6.24 3.43
C PHE A 133 -1.13 -7.06 3.39
N ASP A 134 -0.49 -7.07 2.23
CA ASP A 134 0.79 -7.76 1.98
C ASP A 134 2.00 -6.88 2.29
N ILE A 135 1.85 -5.58 2.05
CA ILE A 135 2.88 -4.56 2.20
C ILE A 135 2.27 -3.38 2.97
N THR A 136 3.02 -2.80 3.90
CA THR A 136 2.63 -1.55 4.54
C THR A 136 3.84 -0.66 4.76
N HIS A 137 3.74 0.63 4.47
CA HIS A 137 4.69 1.59 5.00
C HIS A 137 4.14 2.28 6.26
N ILE A 138 5.04 2.78 7.08
CA ILE A 138 4.70 3.50 8.30
C ILE A 138 5.40 4.86 8.27
N ASN A 139 4.66 5.94 8.48
CA ASN A 139 5.25 7.25 8.68
C ASN A 139 5.63 7.40 10.16
N LEU A 140 6.90 7.22 10.52
CA LEU A 140 7.33 7.35 11.93
C LEU A 140 7.09 8.75 12.49
N HIS A 141 7.12 9.76 11.64
CA HIS A 141 6.85 11.17 11.97
C HIS A 141 5.36 11.52 12.08
N LYS A 142 4.44 10.57 11.81
CA LYS A 142 2.99 10.73 11.99
C LYS A 142 2.48 9.84 13.13
N THR A 143 2.91 8.59 13.15
CA THR A 143 2.44 7.58 14.10
C THR A 143 3.26 7.56 15.38
N PHE A 144 4.54 7.92 15.31
CA PHE A 144 5.50 7.89 16.43
C PHE A 144 6.14 9.26 16.66
N SER A 145 7.11 9.34 17.59
CA SER A 145 7.71 10.59 18.02
C SER A 145 8.83 11.12 17.13
N THR A 146 9.10 10.50 16.00
CA THR A 146 10.14 10.97 15.08
C THR A 146 9.79 12.37 14.57
N PRO A 147 10.70 13.37 14.69
CA PRO A 147 10.43 14.72 14.20
C PRO A 147 10.37 14.74 12.66
N HIS A 148 9.57 15.66 12.12
CA HIS A 148 9.43 15.88 10.67
C HIS A 148 10.14 17.16 10.19
N GLY A 149 10.38 18.12 11.08
CA GLY A 149 11.10 19.36 10.80
C GLY A 149 10.48 20.24 9.71
N GLY A 150 9.16 20.20 9.55
CA GLY A 150 8.46 20.91 8.48
C GLY A 150 8.69 20.34 7.08
N GLY A 151 9.10 19.06 6.97
CA GLY A 151 9.32 18.35 5.71
C GLY A 151 10.76 17.87 5.49
N GLY A 152 11.53 17.73 6.55
CA GLY A 152 12.94 17.27 6.52
C GLY A 152 13.08 15.86 7.06
N PRO A 153 13.46 15.69 8.34
CA PRO A 153 13.72 14.38 8.92
C PRO A 153 12.42 13.60 9.07
N GLY A 154 12.22 12.63 8.21
CA GLY A 154 11.09 11.71 8.28
C GLY A 154 11.60 10.29 8.18
N SER A 155 10.70 9.31 8.16
CA SER A 155 11.04 7.92 7.87
C SER A 155 9.79 7.18 7.39
N GLY A 156 10.00 6.21 6.49
CA GLY A 156 8.94 5.40 5.89
C GLY A 156 9.27 3.91 5.88
N PRO A 157 9.49 3.26 7.06
CA PRO A 157 9.72 1.83 7.12
C PRO A 157 8.68 1.03 6.36
N ILE A 158 9.12 -0.06 5.73
CA ILE A 158 8.27 -1.01 5.03
C ILE A 158 8.20 -2.31 5.81
N GLY A 159 6.98 -2.76 6.10
CA GLY A 159 6.67 -4.09 6.58
C GLY A 159 6.04 -4.94 5.49
N VAL A 160 6.41 -6.22 5.44
CA VAL A 160 5.90 -7.17 4.45
C VAL A 160 5.54 -8.51 5.06
N VAL A 161 4.63 -9.24 4.41
CA VAL A 161 4.33 -10.64 4.72
C VAL A 161 5.49 -11.56 4.29
N ASP A 162 5.51 -12.80 4.80
CA ASP A 162 6.64 -13.73 4.59
C ASP A 162 6.97 -13.99 3.11
N LYS A 163 5.98 -14.06 2.23
CA LYS A 163 6.19 -14.30 0.79
C LYS A 163 7.04 -13.22 0.09
N LEU A 164 7.20 -12.04 0.72
CA LEU A 164 7.94 -10.90 0.16
C LEU A 164 9.26 -10.59 0.90
N LYS A 165 9.56 -11.29 1.99
CA LYS A 165 10.68 -10.97 2.88
C LYS A 165 12.05 -10.97 2.19
N ASP A 166 12.26 -11.92 1.27
CA ASP A 166 13.53 -12.09 0.57
C ASP A 166 13.73 -11.08 -0.58
N MET A 167 12.70 -10.26 -0.86
CA MET A 167 12.73 -9.18 -1.86
C MET A 167 13.05 -7.81 -1.23
N LEU A 168 13.16 -7.73 0.11
CA LEU A 168 13.50 -6.47 0.78
C LEU A 168 14.88 -5.96 0.36
N PRO A 169 15.10 -4.63 0.32
CA PRO A 169 16.37 -4.04 -0.11
C PRO A 169 17.58 -4.54 0.70
N TYR A 170 18.70 -4.79 0.04
CA TYR A 170 20.00 -5.13 0.61
C TYR A 170 21.01 -3.99 0.44
N PRO A 171 22.03 -3.90 1.31
CA PRO A 171 22.27 -4.71 2.50
C PRO A 171 21.35 -4.34 3.66
N LEU A 172 21.04 -5.31 4.52
CA LEU A 172 20.41 -5.03 5.81
C LEU A 172 21.49 -4.55 6.78
N VAL A 173 21.31 -3.36 7.34
CA VAL A 173 22.15 -2.88 8.45
C VAL A 173 21.67 -3.60 9.71
N ARG A 174 22.57 -4.38 10.34
CA ARG A 174 22.34 -5.09 11.59
C ARG A 174 22.97 -4.35 12.75
#